data_0aac9947c6a0cf17d2ff897d9d6c4356
#
_entry.id   0aac9947c6a0cf17d2ff897d9d6c4356
#
_cell.length_a   1.000
_cell.length_b   1.000
_cell.length_c   1.000
_cell.angle_alpha   90.00
_cell.angle_beta   90.00
_cell.angle_gamma   90.00
#
_symmetry.space_group_name_H-M   'P 1'
#
loop_
_entity.id
_entity.type
_entity.pdbx_description
1 polymer ?
#
loop_
_entity_poly.entity_id
_entity_poly.type
_entity_poly.pdbx_seq_one_letter_code
_entity_poly.pdbx_strand_id
1 'polypeptide(L)'
;MTDIYPQANNNVLVTGACGEIGQALVQELAKRGGHRIVTADIAPLPDAIKDKVAEHILGDLVYKIKIFYDYDFDVIFHLAASLSSKAEVATEEAHRINVEGTMQLLMLAAYRSEKYKKTVKFLFPSSIAAYGMSLPEKKSAGLVKENEYSSPHTMYGCNKLYCEKLGMYYSHYYGQHHLDSHPPVMLDFRALRFPGLISAFTLPSGGTSDYGPEMLHAAAQGKPYACFVREDTKISFMAMPDAIKSLLMLTDVSRKNLSHVVYNVAAFALTAGEFRDRALKSFPDARITFEPNPRRQGIVDSWPEDVDDSLARHDWGWKPDYDVNSFFDNYFLPQIRKRYGKN
;
A
#
# COMPACT_ATOMS: atom_id res chain seq x y z
N MET A 1 -18.68 22.63 -14.11
CA MET A 1 -17.50 22.20 -13.33
C MET A 1 -16.50 21.70 -14.34
N THR A 2 -15.57 22.56 -14.65
CA THR A 2 -14.59 22.39 -15.73
C THR A 2 -13.49 21.45 -15.26
N ASP A 3 -13.19 20.43 -16.08
CA ASP A 3 -12.12 19.45 -15.93
C ASP A 3 -10.78 20.14 -15.63
N ILE A 4 -10.26 19.95 -14.41
CA ILE A 4 -9.01 20.57 -13.94
C ILE A 4 -7.78 19.72 -14.28
N TYR A 5 -7.93 18.62 -14.99
CA TYR A 5 -6.80 17.73 -15.30
C TYR A 5 -6.42 17.81 -16.78
N PRO A 6 -5.16 18.22 -17.09
CA PRO A 6 -4.67 18.15 -18.46
C PRO A 6 -4.62 16.69 -18.90
N GLN A 7 -5.19 16.40 -20.04
CA GLN A 7 -5.14 15.12 -20.73
C GLN A 7 -3.69 14.85 -21.22
N ALA A 8 -2.80 14.48 -20.33
CA ALA A 8 -1.49 13.98 -20.74
C ALA A 8 -1.61 12.48 -20.91
N ASN A 9 -1.32 11.97 -22.11
CA ASN A 9 -1.20 10.54 -22.39
C ASN A 9 0.03 9.97 -21.68
N ASN A 10 -0.09 9.67 -20.37
CA ASN A 10 0.99 9.09 -19.59
C ASN A 10 1.05 7.57 -19.81
N ASN A 11 2.25 7.07 -20.07
CA ASN A 11 2.52 5.64 -20.01
C ASN A 11 2.74 5.22 -18.56
N VAL A 12 1.86 4.38 -18.06
CA VAL A 12 1.84 3.96 -16.64
C VAL A 12 2.14 2.48 -16.55
N LEU A 13 3.12 2.11 -15.70
CA LEU A 13 3.35 0.73 -15.29
C LEU A 13 2.73 0.50 -13.91
N VAL A 14 1.93 -0.56 -13.78
CA VAL A 14 1.42 -1.06 -12.49
C VAL A 14 1.91 -2.49 -12.30
N THR A 15 2.86 -2.71 -11.39
CA THR A 15 3.29 -4.06 -11.00
C THR A 15 2.45 -4.55 -9.82
N GLY A 16 2.22 -5.86 -9.69
CA GLY A 16 1.30 -6.38 -8.68
C GLY A 16 -0.17 -6.00 -8.95
N ALA A 17 -0.52 -5.89 -10.23
CA ALA A 17 -1.83 -5.40 -10.67
C ALA A 17 -3.00 -6.32 -10.29
N CYS A 18 -2.74 -7.60 -10.04
CA CYS A 18 -3.75 -8.58 -9.64
C CYS A 18 -4.05 -8.56 -8.13
N GLY A 19 -3.22 -7.87 -7.32
CA GLY A 19 -3.45 -7.64 -5.90
C GLY A 19 -4.60 -6.64 -5.64
N GLU A 20 -5.01 -6.51 -4.38
CA GLU A 20 -6.13 -5.64 -3.97
C GLU A 20 -5.93 -4.18 -4.36
N ILE A 21 -4.76 -3.61 -4.02
CA ILE A 21 -4.41 -2.23 -4.39
C ILE A 21 -4.30 -2.10 -5.91
N GLY A 22 -3.68 -3.08 -6.57
CA GLY A 22 -3.46 -3.07 -8.02
C GLY A 22 -4.76 -3.02 -8.81
N GLN A 23 -5.72 -3.88 -8.49
CA GLN A 23 -7.04 -3.91 -9.13
C GLN A 23 -7.78 -2.58 -8.93
N ALA A 24 -7.81 -2.07 -7.71
CA ALA A 24 -8.48 -0.80 -7.39
C ALA A 24 -7.81 0.39 -8.10
N LEU A 25 -6.47 0.41 -8.17
CA LEU A 25 -5.71 1.46 -8.86
C LEU A 25 -5.96 1.44 -10.37
N VAL A 26 -5.91 0.26 -11.01
CA VAL A 26 -6.16 0.13 -12.45
C VAL A 26 -7.57 0.60 -12.81
N GLN A 27 -8.59 0.25 -11.99
CA GLN A 27 -9.95 0.73 -12.19
C GLN A 27 -10.04 2.26 -12.14
N GLU A 28 -9.40 2.89 -11.14
CA GLU A 28 -9.45 4.35 -11.00
C GLU A 28 -8.64 5.08 -12.08
N LEU A 29 -7.47 4.55 -12.49
CA LEU A 29 -6.69 5.09 -13.61
C LEU A 29 -7.47 5.01 -14.92
N ALA A 30 -8.14 3.90 -15.18
CA ALA A 30 -8.99 3.74 -16.37
C ALA A 30 -10.17 4.70 -16.37
N LYS A 31 -10.80 4.91 -15.20
CA LYS A 31 -11.90 5.87 -15.03
C LYS A 31 -11.45 7.32 -15.25
N ARG A 32 -10.24 7.69 -14.79
CA ARG A 32 -9.65 9.01 -15.04
C ARG A 32 -9.36 9.26 -16.53
N GLY A 33 -9.05 8.19 -17.26
CA GLY A 33 -8.68 8.28 -18.69
C GLY A 33 -7.31 8.91 -18.94
N GLY A 34 -6.92 9.02 -20.22
CA GLY A 34 -5.66 9.65 -20.62
C GLY A 34 -4.39 8.87 -20.28
N HIS A 35 -4.49 7.59 -19.88
CA HIS A 35 -3.36 6.74 -19.51
C HIS A 35 -3.29 5.50 -20.41
N ARG A 36 -2.08 5.20 -20.92
CA ARG A 36 -1.77 3.87 -21.43
C ARG A 36 -1.27 3.01 -20.27
N ILE A 37 -2.11 2.12 -19.78
CA ILE A 37 -1.82 1.28 -18.61
C ILE A 37 -1.19 -0.04 -19.07
N VAL A 38 0.04 -0.28 -18.67
CA VAL A 38 0.73 -1.57 -18.77
C VAL A 38 0.80 -2.18 -17.39
N THR A 39 0.48 -3.45 -17.28
CA THR A 39 0.48 -4.17 -16.00
C THR A 39 1.46 -5.33 -16.00
N ALA A 40 1.98 -5.69 -14.82
CA ALA A 40 2.80 -6.86 -14.62
C ALA A 40 2.40 -7.58 -13.33
N ASP A 41 2.24 -8.90 -13.43
CA ASP A 41 1.92 -9.76 -12.28
C ASP A 41 2.29 -11.21 -12.57
N ILE A 42 2.46 -12.01 -11.51
CA ILE A 42 2.62 -13.48 -11.62
C ILE A 42 1.31 -14.22 -11.91
N ALA A 43 0.18 -13.56 -11.70
CA ALA A 43 -1.16 -14.08 -11.95
C ALA A 43 -1.77 -13.47 -13.22
N PRO A 44 -2.68 -14.19 -13.92
CA PRO A 44 -3.45 -13.62 -15.02
C PRO A 44 -4.38 -12.51 -14.51
N LEU A 45 -4.68 -11.54 -15.40
CA LEU A 45 -5.57 -10.43 -15.06
C LEU A 45 -6.97 -10.91 -14.66
N PRO A 46 -7.49 -10.41 -13.54
CA PRO A 46 -8.89 -10.56 -13.19
C PRO A 46 -9.81 -9.90 -14.23
N ASP A 47 -10.99 -10.49 -14.48
CA ASP A 47 -11.96 -9.95 -15.44
C ASP A 47 -12.36 -8.49 -15.14
N ALA A 48 -12.34 -8.09 -13.86
CA ALA A 48 -12.68 -6.73 -13.43
C ALA A 48 -11.77 -5.63 -14.01
N ILE A 49 -10.55 -5.97 -14.47
CA ILE A 49 -9.57 -5.00 -15.01
C ILE A 49 -9.02 -5.38 -16.37
N LYS A 50 -9.38 -6.53 -16.92
CA LYS A 50 -8.82 -7.07 -18.16
C LYS A 50 -9.02 -6.16 -19.38
N ASP A 51 -10.18 -5.52 -19.44
CA ASP A 51 -10.56 -4.58 -20.52
C ASP A 51 -10.02 -3.15 -20.33
N LYS A 52 -9.34 -2.88 -19.20
CA LYS A 52 -8.87 -1.55 -18.79
C LYS A 52 -7.39 -1.33 -19.02
N VAL A 53 -6.66 -2.35 -19.42
CA VAL A 53 -5.21 -2.30 -19.61
C VAL A 53 -4.86 -2.46 -21.09
N ALA A 54 -3.84 -1.74 -21.52
CA ALA A 54 -3.33 -1.86 -22.89
C ALA A 54 -2.52 -3.15 -23.08
N GLU A 55 -1.87 -3.62 -21.99
CA GLU A 55 -1.00 -4.80 -22.06
C GLU A 55 -0.78 -5.37 -20.65
N HIS A 56 -0.64 -6.69 -20.58
CA HIS A 56 -0.32 -7.42 -19.35
C HIS A 56 0.88 -8.33 -19.54
N ILE A 57 1.91 -8.13 -18.72
CA ILE A 57 3.13 -8.94 -18.72
C ILE A 57 2.99 -9.96 -17.59
N LEU A 58 2.65 -11.20 -17.99
CA LEU A 58 2.51 -12.31 -17.05
C LEU A 58 3.88 -12.89 -16.70
N GLY A 59 4.19 -12.96 -15.42
CA GLY A 59 5.37 -13.61 -14.87
C GLY A 59 6.06 -12.83 -13.75
N ASP A 60 7.08 -13.44 -13.18
CA ASP A 60 7.88 -12.85 -12.12
C ASP A 60 8.71 -11.67 -12.65
N LEU A 61 8.49 -10.50 -12.05
CA LEU A 61 9.13 -9.24 -12.42
C LEU A 61 10.66 -9.35 -12.46
N VAL A 62 11.27 -10.02 -11.48
CA VAL A 62 12.73 -10.15 -11.36
C VAL A 62 13.32 -10.84 -12.59
N TYR A 63 12.64 -11.84 -13.11
CA TYR A 63 13.08 -12.56 -14.32
C TYR A 63 12.66 -11.86 -15.62
N LYS A 64 11.60 -11.06 -15.58
CA LYS A 64 11.02 -10.40 -16.77
C LYS A 64 11.50 -8.95 -16.95
N ILE A 65 12.34 -8.43 -16.08
CA ILE A 65 12.73 -7.00 -16.07
C ILE A 65 13.24 -6.50 -17.44
N LYS A 66 13.93 -7.34 -18.21
CA LYS A 66 14.46 -6.95 -19.53
C LYS A 66 13.38 -6.51 -20.50
N ILE A 67 12.16 -7.04 -20.40
CA ILE A 67 11.04 -6.68 -21.28
C ILE A 67 10.69 -5.19 -21.12
N PHE A 68 10.79 -4.66 -19.88
CA PHE A 68 10.41 -3.28 -19.59
C PHE A 68 11.38 -2.23 -20.16
N TYR A 69 12.58 -2.64 -20.61
CA TYR A 69 13.53 -1.73 -21.26
C TYR A 69 13.08 -1.29 -22.68
N ASP A 70 12.02 -1.87 -23.22
CA ASP A 70 11.44 -1.46 -24.50
C ASP A 70 10.29 -0.45 -24.34
N TYR A 71 9.84 -0.19 -23.09
CA TYR A 71 8.74 0.74 -22.80
C TYR A 71 9.28 2.09 -22.32
N ASP A 72 8.52 3.14 -22.60
CA ASP A 72 8.77 4.50 -22.12
C ASP A 72 7.73 4.89 -21.07
N PHE A 73 7.99 4.58 -19.80
CA PHE A 73 7.09 4.90 -18.70
C PHE A 73 7.32 6.31 -18.15
N ASP A 74 6.22 7.01 -17.86
CA ASP A 74 6.19 8.29 -17.15
C ASP A 74 5.97 8.09 -15.64
N VAL A 75 5.18 7.06 -15.31
CA VAL A 75 4.82 6.73 -13.92
C VAL A 75 4.91 5.22 -13.71
N ILE A 76 5.54 4.82 -12.63
CA ILE A 76 5.63 3.43 -12.17
C ILE A 76 4.97 3.33 -10.79
N PHE A 77 3.89 2.57 -10.69
CA PHE A 77 3.31 2.13 -9.42
C PHE A 77 3.84 0.73 -9.10
N HIS A 78 4.77 0.65 -8.17
CA HIS A 78 5.39 -0.63 -7.81
C HIS A 78 4.67 -1.27 -6.62
N LEU A 79 3.62 -2.06 -6.92
CA LEU A 79 2.77 -2.72 -5.91
C LEU A 79 3.14 -4.19 -5.70
N ALA A 80 3.93 -4.80 -6.61
CA ALA A 80 4.36 -6.19 -6.49
C ALA A 80 5.20 -6.38 -5.22
N ALA A 81 4.74 -7.25 -4.32
CA ALA A 81 5.44 -7.57 -3.09
C ALA A 81 5.02 -8.92 -2.52
N SER A 82 5.94 -9.59 -1.84
CA SER A 82 5.61 -10.67 -0.89
C SER A 82 5.12 -10.03 0.41
N LEU A 83 3.92 -10.39 0.86
CA LEU A 83 3.26 -9.80 2.03
C LEU A 83 3.85 -10.29 3.37
N SER A 84 3.50 -9.59 4.45
CA SER A 84 4.07 -9.76 5.79
C SER A 84 4.09 -11.21 6.28
N SER A 85 2.98 -11.94 6.23
CA SER A 85 2.91 -13.31 6.70
C SER A 85 3.75 -14.30 5.88
N LYS A 86 3.83 -14.12 4.56
CA LYS A 86 4.67 -14.93 3.68
C LYS A 86 6.16 -14.60 3.85
N ALA A 87 6.49 -13.33 4.04
CA ALA A 87 7.86 -12.87 4.20
C ALA A 87 8.53 -13.47 5.45
N GLU A 88 7.78 -13.73 6.52
CA GLU A 88 8.31 -14.37 7.74
C GLU A 88 8.59 -15.88 7.55
N VAL A 89 7.96 -16.51 6.58
CA VAL A 89 8.14 -17.96 6.31
C VAL A 89 9.19 -18.20 5.23
N ALA A 90 9.26 -17.33 4.22
CA ALA A 90 10.15 -17.46 3.07
C ALA A 90 10.99 -16.17 2.90
N THR A 91 11.92 -15.95 3.83
CA THR A 91 12.69 -14.69 3.95
C THR A 91 13.54 -14.37 2.74
N GLU A 92 14.22 -15.37 2.16
CA GLU A 92 15.04 -15.21 0.94
C GLU A 92 14.18 -14.83 -0.26
N GLU A 93 13.07 -15.51 -0.46
CA GLU A 93 12.13 -15.21 -1.55
C GLU A 93 11.51 -13.82 -1.36
N ALA A 94 11.14 -13.47 -0.14
CA ALA A 94 10.64 -12.15 0.19
C ALA A 94 11.66 -11.05 -0.11
N HIS A 95 12.94 -11.25 0.23
CA HIS A 95 14.02 -10.33 -0.12
C HIS A 95 14.15 -10.19 -1.64
N ARG A 96 14.20 -11.29 -2.36
CA ARG A 96 14.32 -11.29 -3.82
C ARG A 96 13.17 -10.53 -4.48
N ILE A 97 11.93 -10.79 -4.08
CA ILE A 97 10.76 -10.12 -4.65
C ILE A 97 10.73 -8.63 -4.24
N ASN A 98 10.82 -8.35 -2.95
CA ASN A 98 10.60 -7.02 -2.41
C ASN A 98 11.78 -6.07 -2.65
N VAL A 99 13.02 -6.55 -2.52
CA VAL A 99 14.21 -5.71 -2.58
C VAL A 99 14.84 -5.73 -3.96
N GLU A 100 15.17 -6.91 -4.50
CA GLU A 100 15.80 -6.98 -5.83
C GLU A 100 14.85 -6.50 -6.93
N GLY A 101 13.55 -6.88 -6.84
CA GLY A 101 12.53 -6.39 -7.76
C GLY A 101 12.39 -4.86 -7.73
N THR A 102 12.37 -4.26 -6.54
CA THR A 102 12.34 -2.79 -6.39
C THR A 102 13.60 -2.16 -6.96
N MET A 103 14.79 -2.69 -6.65
CA MET A 103 16.06 -2.17 -7.15
C MET A 103 16.12 -2.21 -8.70
N GLN A 104 15.71 -3.30 -9.30
CA GLN A 104 15.71 -3.43 -10.76
C GLN A 104 14.77 -2.42 -11.42
N LEU A 105 13.60 -2.14 -10.83
CA LEU A 105 12.70 -1.11 -11.35
C LEU A 105 13.21 0.31 -11.12
N LEU A 106 13.91 0.58 -10.01
CA LEU A 106 14.56 1.87 -9.79
C LEU A 106 15.68 2.10 -10.82
N MET A 107 16.49 1.07 -11.12
CA MET A 107 17.50 1.12 -12.18
C MET A 107 16.87 1.35 -13.55
N LEU A 108 15.76 0.68 -13.87
CA LEU A 108 14.99 0.92 -15.09
C LEU A 108 14.51 2.37 -15.17
N ALA A 109 13.92 2.89 -14.10
CA ALA A 109 13.42 4.26 -14.03
C ALA A 109 14.56 5.29 -14.20
N ALA A 110 15.70 5.07 -13.56
CA ALA A 110 16.91 5.89 -13.73
C ALA A 110 17.39 5.87 -15.20
N TYR A 111 17.55 4.68 -15.79
CA TYR A 111 17.94 4.52 -17.18
C TYR A 111 16.98 5.25 -18.15
N ARG A 112 15.65 5.17 -17.88
CA ARG A 112 14.64 5.85 -18.71
C ARG A 112 14.74 7.37 -18.57
N SER A 113 14.91 7.85 -17.34
CA SER A 113 15.12 9.27 -17.08
C SER A 113 16.32 9.83 -17.85
N GLU A 114 17.46 9.15 -17.81
CA GLU A 114 18.66 9.53 -18.55
C GLU A 114 18.46 9.49 -20.07
N LYS A 115 17.93 8.37 -20.59
CA LYS A 115 17.75 8.14 -22.02
C LYS A 115 16.83 9.16 -22.68
N TYR A 116 15.70 9.47 -22.04
CA TYR A 116 14.67 10.35 -22.61
C TYR A 116 14.70 11.77 -22.04
N LYS A 117 15.64 12.08 -21.13
CA LYS A 117 15.80 13.39 -20.47
C LYS A 117 14.48 13.88 -19.88
N LYS A 118 13.76 12.99 -19.20
CA LYS A 118 12.46 13.26 -18.60
C LYS A 118 12.38 12.74 -17.17
N THR A 119 11.52 13.35 -16.35
CA THR A 119 11.24 12.84 -15.00
C THR A 119 10.40 11.58 -15.08
N VAL A 120 10.84 10.52 -14.40
CA VAL A 120 10.04 9.32 -14.16
C VAL A 120 9.57 9.34 -12.72
N LYS A 121 8.27 9.31 -12.49
CA LYS A 121 7.68 9.20 -11.14
C LYS A 121 7.63 7.74 -10.72
N PHE A 122 8.08 7.46 -9.50
CA PHE A 122 8.08 6.10 -8.93
C PHE A 122 7.31 6.09 -7.63
N LEU A 123 6.12 5.50 -7.62
CA LEU A 123 5.25 5.39 -6.46
C LEU A 123 5.48 4.04 -5.76
N PHE A 124 5.83 4.10 -4.49
CA PHE A 124 6.15 2.92 -3.68
C PHE A 124 5.23 2.83 -2.46
N PRO A 125 4.32 1.85 -2.41
CA PRO A 125 3.57 1.53 -1.21
C PRO A 125 4.50 0.92 -0.15
N SER A 126 4.88 1.73 0.82
CA SER A 126 5.48 1.28 2.06
C SER A 126 4.38 0.91 3.06
N SER A 127 4.72 0.71 4.32
CA SER A 127 3.81 0.20 5.34
C SER A 127 4.20 0.69 6.73
N ILE A 128 3.24 0.75 7.66
CA ILE A 128 3.52 0.89 9.10
C ILE A 128 4.43 -0.22 9.63
N ALA A 129 4.58 -1.33 8.91
CA ALA A 129 5.55 -2.38 9.23
C ALA A 129 7.02 -1.91 9.15
N ALA A 130 7.30 -0.76 8.52
CA ALA A 130 8.63 -0.13 8.53
C ALA A 130 9.02 0.42 9.91
N TYR A 131 8.07 0.53 10.82
CA TYR A 131 8.30 0.84 12.23
C TYR A 131 8.64 -0.43 13.02
N GLY A 132 9.34 -0.24 14.16
CA GLY A 132 9.60 -1.30 15.13
C GLY A 132 9.65 -0.72 16.53
N MET A 133 8.72 -1.16 17.37
CA MET A 133 8.49 -0.64 18.72
C MET A 133 8.40 -1.80 19.72
N SER A 134 8.85 -1.58 20.93
CA SER A 134 8.44 -2.42 22.07
C SER A 134 7.00 -2.10 22.48
N LEU A 135 6.34 -3.00 23.18
CA LEU A 135 4.96 -2.76 23.64
C LEU A 135 4.83 -1.53 24.56
N PRO A 136 5.76 -1.25 25.51
CA PRO A 136 5.74 0.00 26.27
C PRO A 136 5.86 1.26 25.40
N GLU A 137 6.77 1.25 24.42
CA GLU A 137 6.91 2.37 23.46
C GLU A 137 5.62 2.58 22.67
N LYS A 138 5.03 1.51 22.13
CA LYS A 138 3.75 1.56 21.42
C LYS A 138 2.66 2.23 22.25
N LYS A 139 2.54 1.88 23.52
CA LYS A 139 1.51 2.42 24.44
C LYS A 139 1.75 3.90 24.81
N SER A 140 2.99 4.38 24.75
CA SER A 140 3.36 5.74 25.17
C SER A 140 3.62 6.72 24.02
N ALA A 141 3.84 6.24 22.79
CA ALA A 141 4.32 7.06 21.69
C ALA A 141 3.29 8.08 21.13
N GLY A 142 1.98 7.79 21.27
CA GLY A 142 0.94 8.59 20.61
C GLY A 142 1.00 8.46 19.08
N LEU A 143 0.94 9.59 18.37
CA LEU A 143 1.05 9.62 16.92
C LEU A 143 2.53 9.57 16.48
N VAL A 144 2.90 8.54 15.73
CA VAL A 144 4.29 8.26 15.33
C VAL A 144 4.63 8.93 13.99
N LYS A 145 5.73 9.69 13.96
CA LYS A 145 6.22 10.38 12.77
C LYS A 145 7.12 9.50 11.90
N GLU A 146 7.34 9.91 10.66
CA GLU A 146 8.12 9.17 9.65
C GLU A 146 9.58 8.91 10.04
N ASN A 147 10.17 9.76 10.88
CA ASN A 147 11.56 9.66 11.32
C ASN A 147 11.76 8.97 12.67
N GLU A 148 10.67 8.50 13.30
CA GLU A 148 10.69 7.83 14.59
C GLU A 148 10.63 6.30 14.42
N TYR A 149 11.11 5.55 15.40
CA TYR A 149 10.99 4.08 15.51
C TYR A 149 11.29 3.28 14.23
N SER A 150 12.22 3.77 13.39
CA SER A 150 12.60 3.10 12.14
C SER A 150 13.52 1.89 12.37
N SER A 151 13.04 0.91 13.16
CA SER A 151 13.76 -0.32 13.52
C SER A 151 12.85 -1.54 13.41
N PRO A 152 12.39 -1.89 12.21
CA PRO A 152 11.37 -2.92 11.99
C PRO A 152 11.78 -4.28 12.55
N HIS A 153 10.81 -5.01 13.12
CA HIS A 153 11.00 -6.34 13.74
C HIS A 153 10.61 -7.48 12.80
N THR A 154 10.23 -7.21 11.55
CA THR A 154 9.80 -8.22 10.58
C THR A 154 10.61 -8.14 9.30
N MET A 155 10.75 -9.26 8.59
CA MET A 155 11.43 -9.29 7.28
C MET A 155 10.74 -8.36 6.28
N TYR A 156 9.41 -8.34 6.27
CA TYR A 156 8.63 -7.44 5.44
C TYR A 156 8.91 -5.97 5.75
N GLY A 157 8.93 -5.60 7.03
CA GLY A 157 9.24 -4.25 7.49
C GLY A 157 10.67 -3.83 7.13
N CYS A 158 11.65 -4.73 7.34
CA CYS A 158 13.05 -4.50 6.91
C CYS A 158 13.14 -4.25 5.41
N ASN A 159 12.45 -5.06 4.59
CA ASN A 159 12.42 -4.88 3.14
C ASN A 159 11.80 -3.52 2.76
N LYS A 160 10.65 -3.16 3.36
CA LYS A 160 9.97 -1.89 3.06
C LYS A 160 10.85 -0.69 3.43
N LEU A 161 11.42 -0.66 4.64
CA LEU A 161 12.31 0.41 5.08
C LEU A 161 13.57 0.52 4.20
N TYR A 162 14.19 -0.62 3.84
CA TYR A 162 15.34 -0.61 2.93
C TYR A 162 14.98 -0.02 1.57
N CYS A 163 13.83 -0.41 1.00
CA CYS A 163 13.37 0.12 -0.29
C CYS A 163 13.04 1.62 -0.23
N GLU A 164 12.53 2.15 0.89
CA GLU A 164 12.39 3.60 1.10
C GLU A 164 13.76 4.31 1.00
N LYS A 165 14.79 3.78 1.68
CA LYS A 165 16.14 4.34 1.63
C LYS A 165 16.77 4.20 0.26
N LEU A 166 16.55 3.08 -0.41
CA LEU A 166 17.04 2.83 -1.76
C LEU A 166 16.40 3.81 -2.76
N GLY A 167 15.07 4.00 -2.70
CA GLY A 167 14.36 4.98 -3.54
C GLY A 167 14.83 6.42 -3.29
N MET A 168 15.08 6.78 -2.02
CA MET A 168 15.66 8.08 -1.66
C MET A 168 17.06 8.24 -2.28
N TYR A 169 17.91 7.20 -2.21
CA TYR A 169 19.23 7.23 -2.83
C TYR A 169 19.15 7.45 -4.34
N TYR A 170 18.30 6.71 -5.05
CA TYR A 170 18.14 6.86 -6.50
C TYR A 170 17.56 8.23 -6.89
N SER A 171 16.69 8.81 -6.05
CA SER A 171 16.06 10.11 -6.31
C SER A 171 16.97 11.30 -6.04
N HIS A 172 17.92 11.20 -5.09
CA HIS A 172 18.69 12.35 -4.64
C HIS A 172 20.20 12.22 -4.83
N TYR A 173 20.73 11.00 -4.80
CA TYR A 173 22.17 10.76 -4.69
C TYR A 173 22.77 9.89 -5.78
N TYR A 174 21.93 9.22 -6.58
CA TYR A 174 22.40 8.35 -7.64
C TYR A 174 23.19 9.15 -8.69
N GLY A 175 24.35 8.60 -9.09
CA GLY A 175 25.21 9.23 -10.07
C GLY A 175 26.16 10.32 -9.54
N GLN A 176 26.25 10.56 -8.21
CA GLN A 176 27.18 11.55 -7.63
C GLN A 176 28.65 11.37 -8.02
N HIS A 177 29.06 10.15 -8.36
CA HIS A 177 30.42 9.84 -8.81
C HIS A 177 30.54 9.67 -10.33
N HIS A 178 29.47 9.87 -11.08
CA HIS A 178 29.57 9.96 -12.54
C HIS A 178 30.24 11.28 -12.90
N LEU A 179 31.43 11.19 -13.48
CA LEU A 179 32.18 12.34 -14.01
C LEU A 179 31.27 13.14 -14.97
N ASP A 180 31.50 14.41 -15.12
CA ASP A 180 30.75 15.49 -15.77
C ASP A 180 30.02 15.20 -17.11
N SER A 181 30.01 13.98 -17.60
CA SER A 181 29.47 13.58 -18.91
C SER A 181 28.07 12.95 -18.88
N HIS A 182 27.52 12.65 -17.71
CA HIS A 182 26.18 12.02 -17.62
C HIS A 182 25.11 13.02 -17.21
N PRO A 183 23.97 13.08 -17.89
CA PRO A 183 22.86 13.95 -17.48
C PRO A 183 22.37 13.49 -16.10
N PRO A 184 21.90 14.42 -15.25
CA PRO A 184 21.37 14.09 -13.95
C PRO A 184 20.16 13.15 -14.10
N VAL A 185 20.08 12.12 -13.24
CA VAL A 185 18.91 11.26 -13.16
C VAL A 185 17.74 12.07 -12.60
N MET A 186 16.64 12.12 -13.34
CA MET A 186 15.41 12.79 -12.92
C MET A 186 14.38 11.76 -12.43
N LEU A 187 14.74 10.98 -11.41
CA LEU A 187 13.84 10.04 -10.76
C LEU A 187 13.12 10.74 -9.61
N ASP A 188 11.80 10.76 -9.64
CA ASP A 188 10.93 11.31 -8.60
C ASP A 188 10.30 10.16 -7.80
N PHE A 189 11.06 9.68 -6.81
CA PHE A 189 10.60 8.62 -5.90
C PHE A 189 9.68 9.18 -4.82
N ARG A 190 8.57 8.51 -4.59
CA ARG A 190 7.55 8.88 -3.59
C ARG A 190 7.02 7.62 -2.91
N ALA A 191 6.97 7.60 -1.59
CA ALA A 191 6.47 6.46 -0.83
C ALA A 191 5.38 6.87 0.16
N LEU A 192 4.41 5.96 0.36
CA LEU A 192 3.37 6.06 1.39
C LEU A 192 3.51 4.90 2.36
N ARG A 193 3.61 5.19 3.66
CA ARG A 193 3.47 4.17 4.71
C ARG A 193 1.98 3.95 4.97
N PHE A 194 1.45 2.91 4.36
CA PHE A 194 0.05 2.53 4.55
C PHE A 194 -0.18 1.85 5.89
N PRO A 195 -1.33 2.14 6.54
CA PRO A 195 -1.85 1.38 7.67
C PRO A 195 -2.45 0.05 7.20
N GLY A 196 -3.23 -0.63 8.04
CA GLY A 196 -4.07 -1.75 7.65
C GLY A 196 -5.09 -1.32 6.59
N LEU A 197 -4.96 -1.82 5.36
CA LEU A 197 -5.91 -1.50 4.30
C LEU A 197 -7.09 -2.46 4.30
N ILE A 198 -8.29 -1.93 4.14
CA ILE A 198 -9.53 -2.74 4.12
C ILE A 198 -10.27 -2.50 2.81
N SER A 199 -10.42 -3.57 2.03
CA SER A 199 -11.23 -3.60 0.82
C SER A 199 -12.60 -4.22 1.10
N ALA A 200 -13.66 -3.57 0.63
CA ALA A 200 -15.02 -4.14 0.68
C ALA A 200 -15.30 -5.11 -0.49
N PHE A 201 -14.45 -5.08 -1.53
CA PHE A 201 -14.67 -5.84 -2.77
C PHE A 201 -13.82 -7.11 -2.88
N THR A 202 -12.75 -7.23 -2.13
CA THR A 202 -11.89 -8.41 -2.06
C THR A 202 -12.07 -9.13 -0.72
N LEU A 203 -11.69 -10.39 -0.65
CA LEU A 203 -11.64 -11.12 0.61
C LEU A 203 -10.28 -10.89 1.27
N PRO A 204 -10.21 -10.86 2.61
CA PRO A 204 -8.94 -10.82 3.32
C PRO A 204 -8.04 -11.96 2.87
N SER A 205 -6.76 -11.68 2.66
CA SER A 205 -5.78 -12.63 2.10
C SER A 205 -4.88 -13.30 3.15
N GLY A 206 -5.17 -13.10 4.45
CA GLY A 206 -4.40 -13.63 5.57
C GLY A 206 -3.23 -12.72 5.97
N GLY A 207 -3.33 -11.44 5.69
CA GLY A 207 -2.41 -10.41 6.16
C GLY A 207 -2.42 -10.28 7.70
N THR A 208 -1.38 -9.70 8.25
CA THR A 208 -1.25 -9.54 9.71
C THR A 208 -2.29 -8.58 10.29
N SER A 209 -2.80 -7.62 9.50
CA SER A 209 -3.86 -6.67 9.89
C SER A 209 -5.27 -7.14 9.55
N ASP A 210 -5.43 -8.33 8.96
CA ASP A 210 -6.72 -8.79 8.41
C ASP A 210 -7.74 -9.24 9.47
N TYR A 211 -7.36 -9.28 10.76
CA TYR A 211 -8.26 -9.68 11.84
C TYR A 211 -9.57 -8.87 11.89
N GLY A 212 -9.51 -7.57 11.57
CA GLY A 212 -10.69 -6.72 11.54
C GLY A 212 -11.68 -7.10 10.43
N PRO A 213 -11.29 -7.05 9.15
CA PRO A 213 -12.17 -7.48 8.06
C PRO A 213 -12.58 -8.96 8.14
N GLU A 214 -11.68 -9.88 8.52
CA GLU A 214 -12.02 -11.30 8.70
C GLU A 214 -13.16 -11.50 9.70
N MET A 215 -13.15 -10.76 10.80
CA MET A 215 -14.18 -10.78 11.84
C MET A 215 -15.57 -10.43 11.29
N LEU A 216 -15.67 -9.38 10.48
CA LEU A 216 -16.92 -8.96 9.85
C LEU A 216 -17.39 -9.93 8.76
N HIS A 217 -16.47 -10.47 7.98
CA HIS A 217 -16.79 -11.51 7.01
C HIS A 217 -17.35 -12.78 7.66
N ALA A 218 -16.73 -13.22 8.76
CA ALA A 218 -17.20 -14.38 9.52
C ALA A 218 -18.59 -14.11 10.16
N ALA A 219 -18.76 -12.94 10.76
CA ALA A 219 -20.03 -12.52 11.35
C ALA A 219 -21.17 -12.53 10.33
N ALA A 220 -20.94 -11.95 9.14
CA ALA A 220 -21.94 -11.93 8.07
C ALA A 220 -22.28 -13.33 7.53
N GLN A 221 -21.33 -14.27 7.58
CA GLN A 221 -21.56 -15.67 7.21
C GLN A 221 -22.21 -16.50 8.32
N GLY A 222 -22.36 -15.95 9.54
CA GLY A 222 -22.82 -16.72 10.70
C GLY A 222 -21.79 -17.76 11.21
N LYS A 223 -20.51 -17.59 10.82
CA LYS A 223 -19.42 -18.47 11.25
C LYS A 223 -18.78 -17.95 12.53
N PRO A 224 -18.33 -18.85 13.45
CA PRO A 224 -17.54 -18.42 14.58
C PRO A 224 -16.17 -17.88 14.09
N TYR A 225 -15.62 -16.90 14.80
CA TYR A 225 -14.30 -16.35 14.54
C TYR A 225 -13.49 -16.24 15.82
N ALA A 226 -12.33 -16.86 15.83
CA ALA A 226 -11.33 -16.72 16.90
C ALA A 226 -10.27 -15.70 16.45
N CYS A 227 -10.33 -14.50 17.01
CA CYS A 227 -9.42 -13.43 16.68
C CYS A 227 -8.01 -13.74 17.20
N PHE A 228 -7.02 -13.74 16.31
CA PHE A 228 -5.64 -14.12 16.63
C PHE A 228 -4.82 -13.03 17.31
N VAL A 229 -5.41 -11.88 17.62
CA VAL A 229 -4.80 -10.81 18.43
C VAL A 229 -5.64 -10.56 19.68
N ARG A 230 -5.02 -9.90 20.67
CA ARG A 230 -5.73 -9.49 21.91
C ARG A 230 -6.79 -8.45 21.60
N GLU A 231 -7.81 -8.40 22.43
CA GLU A 231 -8.91 -7.44 22.34
C GLU A 231 -8.44 -5.98 22.35
N ASP A 232 -7.41 -5.66 23.14
CA ASP A 232 -6.84 -4.31 23.28
C ASP A 232 -5.85 -3.94 22.16
N THR A 233 -5.59 -4.86 21.22
CA THR A 233 -4.65 -4.62 20.12
C THR A 233 -5.16 -3.54 19.19
N LYS A 234 -4.45 -2.42 19.12
CA LYS A 234 -4.80 -1.25 18.32
C LYS A 234 -3.78 -0.98 17.23
N ILE A 235 -4.24 -0.69 16.04
CA ILE A 235 -3.46 -0.12 14.93
C ILE A 235 -4.31 0.82 14.10
N SER A 236 -3.67 1.61 13.23
CA SER A 236 -4.38 2.43 12.24
C SER A 236 -4.86 1.62 11.05
N PHE A 237 -5.97 2.08 10.44
CA PHE A 237 -6.62 1.48 9.28
C PHE A 237 -7.04 2.55 8.26
N MET A 238 -7.32 2.09 7.04
CA MET A 238 -7.79 2.92 5.95
C MET A 238 -8.65 2.12 4.98
N ALA A 239 -9.71 2.74 4.43
CA ALA A 239 -10.48 2.17 3.34
C ALA A 239 -9.67 2.12 2.04
N MET A 240 -9.85 1.09 1.23
CA MET A 240 -9.16 0.97 -0.07
C MET A 240 -9.36 2.19 -0.99
N PRO A 241 -10.55 2.81 -1.11
CA PRO A 241 -10.71 4.05 -1.89
C PRO A 241 -9.80 5.19 -1.42
N ASP A 242 -9.61 5.35 -0.10
CA ASP A 242 -8.70 6.36 0.45
C ASP A 242 -7.23 6.04 0.13
N ALA A 243 -6.85 4.75 0.16
CA ALA A 243 -5.52 4.33 -0.24
C ALA A 243 -5.23 4.68 -1.71
N ILE A 244 -6.17 4.42 -2.62
CA ILE A 244 -6.03 4.79 -4.03
C ILE A 244 -6.01 6.30 -4.22
N LYS A 245 -6.90 7.03 -3.53
CA LYS A 245 -6.92 8.49 -3.51
C LYS A 245 -5.56 9.06 -3.09
N SER A 246 -4.96 8.54 -2.01
CA SER A 246 -3.66 9.01 -1.51
C SER A 246 -2.52 8.78 -2.51
N LEU A 247 -2.47 7.59 -3.16
CA LEU A 247 -1.50 7.30 -4.22
C LEU A 247 -1.61 8.29 -5.38
N LEU A 248 -2.83 8.53 -5.85
CA LEU A 248 -3.07 9.40 -6.99
C LEU A 248 -2.83 10.87 -6.65
N MET A 249 -3.25 11.36 -5.48
CA MET A 249 -2.93 12.71 -5.01
C MET A 249 -1.41 12.92 -4.91
N LEU A 250 -0.69 11.96 -4.31
CA LEU A 250 0.76 12.04 -4.22
C LEU A 250 1.42 11.99 -5.61
N THR A 251 0.84 11.28 -6.58
CA THR A 251 1.33 11.26 -7.98
C THR A 251 1.16 12.61 -8.67
N ASP A 252 0.03 13.28 -8.43
CA ASP A 252 -0.37 14.51 -9.14
C ASP A 252 0.35 15.76 -8.60
N VAL A 253 0.70 15.76 -7.32
CA VAL A 253 1.35 16.93 -6.71
C VAL A 253 2.74 17.22 -7.31
N SER A 254 3.07 18.52 -7.45
CA SER A 254 4.39 18.92 -7.94
C SER A 254 5.50 18.55 -6.95
N ARG A 255 6.64 18.01 -7.43
CA ARG A 255 7.80 17.66 -6.59
C ARG A 255 8.27 18.83 -5.70
N LYS A 256 8.16 20.06 -6.18
CA LYS A 256 8.55 21.28 -5.42
C LYS A 256 7.72 21.52 -4.16
N ASN A 257 6.53 20.93 -4.08
CA ASN A 257 5.65 21.07 -2.91
C ASN A 257 5.91 19.96 -1.88
N LEU A 258 6.72 18.96 -2.21
CA LEU A 258 7.02 17.84 -1.33
C LEU A 258 8.28 18.13 -0.51
N SER A 259 8.14 18.20 0.80
CA SER A 259 9.26 18.33 1.74
C SER A 259 9.98 17.00 2.01
N HIS A 260 9.28 15.89 1.81
CA HIS A 260 9.77 14.54 2.05
C HIS A 260 9.55 13.63 0.84
N VAL A 261 10.12 12.44 0.85
CA VAL A 261 9.87 11.38 -0.15
C VAL A 261 9.03 10.24 0.42
N VAL A 262 8.92 10.16 1.75
CA VAL A 262 8.13 9.15 2.47
C VAL A 262 7.13 9.89 3.34
N TYR A 263 5.87 9.51 3.27
CA TYR A 263 4.77 10.10 4.02
C TYR A 263 3.96 9.03 4.73
N ASN A 264 3.56 9.31 5.96
CA ASN A 264 2.49 8.58 6.62
C ASN A 264 1.14 8.99 6.06
N VAL A 265 0.23 8.02 5.97
CA VAL A 265 -1.19 8.25 5.71
C VAL A 265 -2.03 7.34 6.61
N ALA A 266 -3.05 7.90 7.24
CA ALA A 266 -3.99 7.16 8.07
C ALA A 266 -5.40 7.73 7.92
N ALA A 267 -6.41 6.95 8.33
CA ALA A 267 -7.79 7.41 8.35
C ALA A 267 -8.38 7.32 9.77
N PHE A 268 -8.22 6.17 10.43
CA PHE A 268 -8.71 5.93 11.78
C PHE A 268 -7.92 4.80 12.45
N ALA A 269 -7.86 4.79 13.77
CA ALA A 269 -7.27 3.71 14.53
C ALA A 269 -8.35 3.01 15.38
N LEU A 270 -8.36 1.67 15.37
CA LEU A 270 -9.30 0.84 16.10
C LEU A 270 -8.61 -0.31 16.83
N THR A 271 -9.16 -0.69 17.99
CA THR A 271 -8.82 -1.95 18.63
C THR A 271 -9.56 -3.13 18.00
N ALA A 272 -9.06 -4.34 18.22
CA ALA A 272 -9.76 -5.56 17.80
C ALA A 272 -11.13 -5.70 18.50
N GLY A 273 -11.23 -5.22 19.76
CA GLY A 273 -12.49 -5.16 20.50
C GLY A 273 -13.51 -4.23 19.85
N GLU A 274 -13.08 -3.05 19.39
CA GLU A 274 -13.97 -2.12 18.68
C GLU A 274 -14.47 -2.70 17.36
N PHE A 275 -13.66 -3.48 16.64
CA PHE A 275 -14.12 -4.24 15.46
C PHE A 275 -15.17 -5.28 15.82
N ARG A 276 -14.96 -6.06 16.91
CA ARG A 276 -15.97 -7.00 17.43
C ARG A 276 -17.29 -6.29 17.73
N ASP A 277 -17.24 -5.17 18.44
CA ASP A 277 -18.45 -4.45 18.85
C ASP A 277 -19.23 -3.93 17.64
N ARG A 278 -18.53 -3.47 16.58
CA ARG A 278 -19.13 -3.10 15.31
C ARG A 278 -19.74 -4.32 14.59
N ALA A 279 -19.06 -5.47 14.63
CA ALA A 279 -19.58 -6.71 14.06
C ALA A 279 -20.85 -7.17 14.79
N LEU A 280 -20.86 -7.17 16.12
CA LEU A 280 -22.01 -7.55 16.95
C LEU A 280 -23.20 -6.57 16.76
N LYS A 281 -22.94 -5.27 16.64
CA LYS A 281 -23.99 -4.28 16.33
C LYS A 281 -24.67 -4.58 14.99
N SER A 282 -23.95 -5.07 14.00
CA SER A 282 -24.44 -5.31 12.63
C SER A 282 -24.98 -6.73 12.45
N PHE A 283 -24.46 -7.69 13.21
CA PHE A 283 -24.75 -9.12 13.18
C PHE A 283 -24.83 -9.66 14.64
N PRO A 284 -25.98 -9.44 15.34
CA PRO A 284 -26.10 -9.73 16.78
C PRO A 284 -25.82 -11.18 17.18
N ASP A 285 -26.06 -12.13 16.28
CA ASP A 285 -25.81 -13.56 16.50
C ASP A 285 -24.35 -14.00 16.24
N ALA A 286 -23.47 -13.06 15.91
CA ALA A 286 -22.08 -13.38 15.63
C ALA A 286 -21.35 -13.92 16.86
N ARG A 287 -20.51 -14.94 16.66
CA ARG A 287 -19.71 -15.58 17.71
C ARG A 287 -18.24 -15.24 17.48
N ILE A 288 -17.74 -14.28 18.23
CA ILE A 288 -16.38 -13.76 18.11
C ILE A 288 -15.68 -13.94 19.46
N THR A 289 -14.56 -14.65 19.46
CA THR A 289 -13.67 -14.86 20.61
C THR A 289 -12.28 -14.27 20.32
N PHE A 290 -11.45 -14.13 21.37
CA PHE A 290 -10.06 -13.72 21.24
C PHE A 290 -9.17 -14.88 21.69
N GLU A 291 -8.37 -15.39 20.74
CA GLU A 291 -7.40 -16.47 20.96
C GLU A 291 -6.04 -16.03 20.38
N PRO A 292 -5.30 -15.15 21.07
CA PRO A 292 -4.10 -14.54 20.53
C PRO A 292 -3.04 -15.58 20.14
N ASN A 293 -2.61 -15.52 18.87
CA ASN A 293 -1.45 -16.28 18.44
C ASN A 293 -0.17 -15.50 18.77
N PRO A 294 0.72 -16.00 19.64
CA PRO A 294 1.86 -15.23 20.14
C PRO A 294 2.75 -14.66 19.03
N ARG A 295 2.95 -15.38 17.92
CA ARG A 295 3.78 -14.93 16.80
C ARG A 295 3.11 -13.79 16.04
N ARG A 296 1.85 -13.94 15.64
CA ARG A 296 1.09 -12.89 14.95
C ARG A 296 0.87 -11.67 15.85
N GLN A 297 0.58 -11.88 17.11
CA GLN A 297 0.46 -10.82 18.11
C GLN A 297 1.75 -10.01 18.22
N GLY A 298 2.90 -10.68 18.34
CA GLY A 298 4.20 -10.00 18.44
C GLY A 298 4.52 -9.12 17.25
N ILE A 299 4.08 -9.50 16.05
CA ILE A 299 4.22 -8.67 14.85
C ILE A 299 3.37 -7.40 14.99
N VAL A 300 2.09 -7.53 15.33
CA VAL A 300 1.19 -6.36 15.47
C VAL A 300 1.61 -5.46 16.62
N ASP A 301 2.12 -6.05 17.72
CA ASP A 301 2.64 -5.29 18.87
C ASP A 301 3.86 -4.42 18.51
N SER A 302 4.61 -4.76 17.47
CA SER A 302 5.76 -3.97 17.00
C SER A 302 5.38 -2.78 16.10
N TRP A 303 4.12 -2.63 15.73
CA TRP A 303 3.62 -1.51 14.91
C TRP A 303 2.99 -0.42 15.77
N PRO A 304 3.00 0.86 15.36
CA PRO A 304 2.37 1.94 16.09
C PRO A 304 0.84 1.74 16.22
N GLU A 305 0.26 2.30 17.28
CA GLU A 305 -1.20 2.36 17.42
C GLU A 305 -1.82 3.30 16.39
N ASP A 306 -1.13 4.41 16.10
CA ASP A 306 -1.52 5.36 15.08
C ASP A 306 -0.29 6.15 14.58
N VAL A 307 -0.41 6.86 13.48
CA VAL A 307 0.68 7.61 12.86
C VAL A 307 0.32 9.08 12.67
N ASP A 308 1.32 9.94 12.73
CA ASP A 308 1.20 11.37 12.41
C ASP A 308 1.29 11.55 10.88
N ASP A 309 0.18 11.94 10.26
CA ASP A 309 0.07 12.23 8.83
C ASP A 309 0.08 13.74 8.52
N SER A 310 0.53 14.57 9.47
CA SER A 310 0.54 16.04 9.34
C SER A 310 1.38 16.52 8.17
N LEU A 311 2.49 15.85 7.84
CA LEU A 311 3.30 16.18 6.67
C LEU A 311 2.51 15.98 5.36
N ALA A 312 1.78 14.89 5.24
CA ALA A 312 0.92 14.63 4.07
C ALA A 312 -0.20 15.67 3.95
N ARG A 313 -0.82 16.04 5.06
CA ARG A 313 -1.85 17.10 5.11
C ARG A 313 -1.29 18.44 4.71
N HIS A 314 -0.10 18.79 5.18
CA HIS A 314 0.53 20.08 4.88
C HIS A 314 1.01 20.18 3.42
N ASP A 315 1.77 19.19 2.95
CA ASP A 315 2.48 19.27 1.68
C ASP A 315 1.58 19.09 0.45
N TRP A 316 0.57 18.20 0.57
CA TRP A 316 -0.28 17.86 -0.56
C TRP A 316 -1.77 17.73 -0.23
N GLY A 317 -2.20 18.27 0.92
CA GLY A 317 -3.62 18.38 1.27
C GLY A 317 -4.31 17.05 1.54
N TRP A 318 -3.56 16.03 2.01
CA TRP A 318 -4.13 14.73 2.33
C TRP A 318 -5.29 14.85 3.31
N LYS A 319 -6.36 14.16 3.02
CA LYS A 319 -7.50 13.96 3.92
C LYS A 319 -8.24 12.70 3.50
N PRO A 320 -8.46 11.74 4.41
CA PRO A 320 -9.31 10.59 4.14
C PRO A 320 -10.78 11.03 3.94
N ASP A 321 -11.51 10.31 3.10
CA ASP A 321 -12.94 10.52 2.90
C ASP A 321 -13.78 9.70 3.90
N TYR A 322 -13.18 8.64 4.47
CA TYR A 322 -13.82 7.75 5.41
C TYR A 322 -13.24 7.89 6.81
N ASP A 323 -14.03 8.36 7.74
CA ASP A 323 -13.83 8.14 9.19
C ASP A 323 -14.38 6.78 9.62
N VAL A 324 -14.27 6.43 10.90
CA VAL A 324 -14.75 5.14 11.42
C VAL A 324 -16.22 4.88 11.07
N ASN A 325 -17.10 5.86 11.24
CA ASN A 325 -18.53 5.65 11.06
C ASN A 325 -18.87 5.52 9.57
N SER A 326 -18.42 6.44 8.74
CA SER A 326 -18.62 6.41 7.29
C SER A 326 -17.98 5.19 6.63
N PHE A 327 -16.83 4.72 7.15
CA PHE A 327 -16.21 3.47 6.70
C PHE A 327 -17.15 2.27 6.89
N PHE A 328 -17.69 2.09 8.11
CA PHE A 328 -18.61 0.98 8.37
C PHE A 328 -19.95 1.17 7.66
N ASP A 329 -20.59 2.33 7.82
CA ASP A 329 -21.98 2.53 7.41
C ASP A 329 -22.14 2.74 5.90
N ASN A 330 -21.18 3.39 5.23
CA ASN A 330 -21.31 3.79 3.83
C ASN A 330 -20.45 2.95 2.88
N TYR A 331 -19.37 2.31 3.36
CA TYR A 331 -18.46 1.59 2.50
C TYR A 331 -18.45 0.08 2.78
N PHE A 332 -18.12 -0.36 4.01
CA PHE A 332 -17.81 -1.76 4.25
C PHE A 332 -19.05 -2.63 4.47
N LEU A 333 -19.92 -2.27 5.40
CA LEU A 333 -21.10 -3.07 5.74
C LEU A 333 -22.10 -3.23 4.59
N PRO A 334 -22.40 -2.22 3.77
CA PRO A 334 -23.28 -2.40 2.61
C PRO A 334 -22.78 -3.47 1.64
N GLN A 335 -21.46 -3.51 1.39
CA GLN A 335 -20.86 -4.49 0.50
C GLN A 335 -20.80 -5.89 1.11
N ILE A 336 -20.51 -5.99 2.42
CA ILE A 336 -20.56 -7.25 3.16
C ILE A 336 -21.95 -7.84 3.12
N ARG A 337 -22.99 -7.04 3.42
CA ARG A 337 -24.39 -7.48 3.36
C ARG A 337 -24.77 -7.94 1.97
N LYS A 338 -24.45 -7.16 0.94
CA LYS A 338 -24.69 -7.53 -0.47
C LYS A 338 -24.01 -8.85 -0.83
N ARG A 339 -22.74 -9.02 -0.45
CA ARG A 339 -21.95 -10.23 -0.75
C ARG A 339 -22.57 -11.49 -0.17
N TYR A 340 -23.12 -11.42 1.04
CA TYR A 340 -23.66 -12.58 1.76
C TYR A 340 -25.18 -12.67 1.80
N GLY A 341 -25.88 -11.87 0.98
CA GLY A 341 -27.35 -11.89 0.90
C GLY A 341 -28.04 -11.52 2.22
N LYS A 342 -27.44 -10.60 3.00
CA LYS A 342 -28.00 -10.10 4.26
C LYS A 342 -28.62 -8.72 4.01
N ASN A 343 -29.85 -8.54 4.47
CA ASN A 343 -30.57 -7.25 4.40
C ASN A 343 -30.19 -6.34 5.58
#